data_e2e8babd6111ccc57f088b3a11bb39a2
#
_entry.id   e2e8babd6111ccc57f088b3a11bb39a2
#
_cell.length_a   1.000
_cell.length_b   1.000
_cell.length_c   1.000
_cell.angle_alpha   90.00
_cell.angle_beta   90.00
_cell.angle_gamma   90.00
#
_symmetry.space_group_name_H-M   'P 1'
#
loop_
_entity.id
_entity.type
_entity.pdbx_description
1 polymer ?
#
loop_
_entity_poly.entity_id
_entity_poly.type
_entity_poly.pdbx_seq_one_letter_code
_entity_poly.pdbx_strand_id
1 'polypeptide(L)'
;ELVAFIWDYYVRHPEFVTILATENLHQGQHARKSQNLKALSGEAVGVLRPIIEAGQAKGLFRDDIDITHAYLMIASLCYFYNSNRHTLSSFLAVDLADKQAKADWLVFISDLALRGLRR
;
A
#
# COMPACT_ATOMS: atom_id res chain seq x y z
N GLU A 1 -3.41 -5.16 -10.71
CA GLU A 1 -4.74 -5.22 -10.10
C GLU A 1 -4.71 -5.05 -8.57
N LEU A 2 -3.84 -5.81 -7.88
CA LEU A 2 -3.73 -5.72 -6.42
C LEU A 2 -3.23 -4.35 -5.97
N VAL A 3 -2.21 -3.83 -6.63
CA VAL A 3 -1.68 -2.50 -6.31
C VAL A 3 -2.76 -1.45 -6.52
N ALA A 4 -3.50 -1.55 -7.65
CA ALA A 4 -4.60 -0.63 -7.94
C ALA A 4 -5.71 -0.74 -6.89
N PHE A 5 -6.01 -1.95 -6.40
CA PHE A 5 -7.02 -2.17 -5.37
C PHE A 5 -6.61 -1.47 -4.05
N ILE A 6 -5.38 -1.67 -3.62
CA ILE A 6 -4.87 -1.06 -2.38
C ILE A 6 -4.79 0.46 -2.51
N TRP A 7 -4.30 0.95 -3.66
CA TRP A 7 -4.25 2.37 -3.95
C TRP A 7 -5.62 3.02 -3.87
N ASP A 8 -6.60 2.41 -4.53
CA ASP A 8 -7.97 2.91 -4.58
C ASP A 8 -8.60 2.97 -3.18
N TYR A 9 -8.28 2.00 -2.34
CA TYR A 9 -8.75 1.99 -0.96
C TYR A 9 -8.28 3.24 -0.20
N TYR A 10 -7.00 3.57 -0.29
CA TYR A 10 -6.47 4.77 0.37
C TYR A 10 -7.05 6.06 -0.20
N VAL A 11 -7.27 6.11 -1.50
CA VAL A 11 -7.84 7.30 -2.15
C VAL A 11 -9.29 7.52 -1.72
N ARG A 12 -10.06 6.45 -1.60
CA ARG A 12 -11.47 6.53 -1.20
C ARG A 12 -11.69 6.72 0.30
N HIS A 13 -10.68 6.40 1.10
CA HIS A 13 -10.79 6.43 2.56
C HIS A 13 -9.70 7.31 3.18
N PRO A 14 -9.73 8.64 2.91
CA PRO A 14 -8.74 9.55 3.49
C PRO A 14 -8.78 9.57 5.02
N GLU A 15 -9.95 9.29 5.60
CA GLU A 15 -10.11 9.17 7.05
C GLU A 15 -9.30 8.01 7.62
N PHE A 16 -9.16 6.91 6.86
CA PHE A 16 -8.33 5.77 7.27
C PHE A 16 -6.85 6.16 7.29
N VAL A 17 -6.40 6.92 6.29
CA VAL A 17 -5.04 7.44 6.24
C VAL A 17 -4.75 8.31 7.46
N THR A 18 -5.68 9.18 7.81
CA THR A 18 -5.55 10.07 8.98
C THR A 18 -5.47 9.27 10.28
N ILE A 19 -6.31 8.25 10.42
CA ILE A 19 -6.31 7.37 11.60
C ILE A 19 -4.97 6.67 11.76
N LEU A 20 -4.42 6.11 10.66
CA LEU A 20 -3.13 5.44 10.70
C LEU A 20 -2.01 6.40 11.07
N ALA A 21 -2.00 7.60 10.51
CA ALA A 21 -0.99 8.61 10.80
C ALA A 21 -1.07 9.03 12.28
N THR A 22 -2.27 9.21 12.81
CA THR A 22 -2.49 9.56 14.22
C THR A 22 -2.02 8.42 15.14
N GLU A 23 -2.32 7.17 14.80
CA GLU A 23 -1.88 6.01 15.57
C GLU A 23 -0.36 5.88 15.59
N ASN A 24 0.32 6.25 14.53
CA ASN A 24 1.78 6.27 14.52
C ASN A 24 2.34 7.26 15.56
N LEU A 25 1.69 8.40 15.74
CA LEU A 25 2.07 9.36 16.78
C LEU A 25 1.91 8.78 18.18
N HIS A 26 0.94 7.90 18.37
CA HIS A 26 0.67 7.22 19.63
C HIS A 26 1.31 5.83 19.71
N GLN A 27 2.26 5.53 18.82
CA GLN A 27 3.01 4.28 18.81
C GLN A 27 2.13 3.03 18.71
N GLY A 28 0.97 3.17 18.03
CA GLY A 28 0.05 2.07 17.85
C GLY A 28 -0.73 1.65 19.08
N GLN A 29 -0.73 2.48 20.12
CA GLN A 29 -1.35 2.16 21.41
C GLN A 29 -2.83 1.78 21.29
N HIS A 30 -3.58 2.53 20.48
CA HIS A 30 -5.00 2.27 20.25
C HIS A 30 -5.23 1.17 19.22
N ALA A 31 -4.36 1.07 18.21
CA ALA A 31 -4.46 0.06 17.16
C ALA A 31 -4.35 -1.35 17.73
N ARG A 32 -3.51 -1.55 18.74
CA ARG A 32 -3.35 -2.86 19.38
C ARG A 32 -4.63 -3.40 19.99
N LYS A 33 -5.56 -2.50 20.36
CA LYS A 33 -6.85 -2.83 20.97
C LYS A 33 -7.98 -2.90 19.95
N SER A 34 -7.71 -2.51 18.70
CA SER A 34 -8.75 -2.44 17.67
C SER A 34 -8.91 -3.77 16.94
N GLN A 35 -10.06 -4.41 17.11
CA GLN A 35 -10.41 -5.61 16.37
C GLN A 35 -10.61 -5.31 14.88
N ASN A 36 -11.15 -4.14 14.56
CA ASN A 36 -11.39 -3.73 13.18
C ASN A 36 -10.11 -3.57 12.39
N LEU A 37 -9.08 -2.97 12.99
CA LEU A 37 -7.78 -2.80 12.33
C LEU A 37 -7.11 -4.15 12.09
N LYS A 38 -7.21 -5.08 13.05
CA LYS A 38 -6.68 -6.43 12.89
C LYS A 38 -7.40 -7.19 11.79
N ALA A 39 -8.72 -7.05 11.71
CA ALA A 39 -9.53 -7.68 10.67
C ALA A 39 -9.17 -7.16 9.28
N LEU A 40 -9.00 -5.85 9.13
CA LEU A 40 -8.60 -5.22 7.86
C LEU A 40 -7.22 -5.70 7.42
N SER A 41 -6.28 -5.81 8.35
CA SER A 41 -4.94 -6.31 8.07
C SER A 41 -4.98 -7.76 7.59
N GLY A 42 -5.80 -8.59 8.23
CA GLY A 42 -5.99 -10.00 7.85
C GLY A 42 -6.60 -10.14 6.46
N GLU A 43 -7.56 -9.29 6.11
CA GLU A 43 -8.16 -9.28 4.78
C GLU A 43 -7.16 -8.92 3.70
N ALA A 44 -6.35 -7.89 3.94
CA ALA A 44 -5.33 -7.46 2.98
C ALA A 44 -4.32 -8.55 2.69
N VAL A 45 -3.79 -9.19 3.74
CA VAL A 45 -2.85 -10.31 3.61
C VAL A 45 -3.54 -11.51 2.95
N GLY A 46 -4.81 -11.76 3.29
CA GLY A 46 -5.58 -12.85 2.72
C GLY A 46 -5.83 -12.72 1.23
N VAL A 47 -5.91 -11.51 0.69
CA VAL A 47 -6.01 -11.26 -0.75
C VAL A 47 -4.65 -11.44 -1.42
N LEU A 48 -3.59 -10.96 -0.79
CA LEU A 48 -2.24 -10.97 -1.35
C LEU A 48 -1.64 -12.37 -1.43
N ARG A 49 -1.82 -13.17 -0.38
CA ARG A 49 -1.17 -14.49 -0.29
C ARG A 49 -1.45 -15.42 -1.47
N PRO A 50 -2.71 -15.63 -1.90
CA PRO A 50 -2.98 -16.51 -3.04
C PRO A 50 -2.35 -16.01 -4.33
N ILE A 51 -2.27 -14.70 -4.52
CA ILE A 51 -1.68 -14.11 -5.73
C ILE A 51 -0.18 -14.39 -5.78
N ILE A 52 0.52 -14.20 -4.67
CA ILE A 52 1.96 -14.47 -4.58
C ILE A 52 2.22 -15.97 -4.77
N GLU A 53 1.47 -16.82 -4.10
CA GLU A 53 1.63 -18.28 -4.20
C GLU A 53 1.37 -18.79 -5.62
N ALA A 54 0.34 -18.26 -6.29
CA ALA A 54 0.04 -18.63 -7.67
C ALA A 54 1.16 -18.22 -8.62
N GLY A 55 1.72 -17.02 -8.43
CA GLY A 55 2.84 -16.54 -9.24
C GLY A 55 4.11 -17.38 -9.00
N GLN A 56 4.35 -17.78 -7.77
CA GLN A 56 5.48 -18.66 -7.43
C GLN A 56 5.32 -20.04 -8.06
N ALA A 57 4.11 -20.61 -8.00
CA ALA A 57 3.82 -21.92 -8.58
C ALA A 57 4.02 -21.93 -10.09
N LYS A 58 3.77 -20.81 -10.77
CA LYS A 58 3.96 -20.65 -12.21
C LYS A 58 5.39 -20.25 -12.59
N GLY A 59 6.27 -20.05 -11.61
CA GLY A 59 7.65 -19.62 -11.86
C GLY A 59 7.77 -18.16 -12.29
N LEU A 60 6.73 -17.36 -12.12
CA LEU A 60 6.73 -15.94 -12.48
C LEU A 60 7.31 -15.06 -11.40
N PHE A 61 7.09 -15.43 -10.13
CA PHE A 61 7.55 -14.68 -8.97
C PHE A 61 8.70 -15.39 -8.29
N ARG A 62 9.48 -14.62 -7.58
CA ARG A 62 10.60 -15.14 -6.76
C ARG A 62 10.08 -16.07 -5.69
N ASP A 63 10.82 -17.13 -5.39
CA ASP A 63 10.45 -18.10 -4.36
C ASP A 63 10.75 -17.61 -2.93
N ASP A 64 11.60 -16.59 -2.80
CA ASP A 64 12.06 -16.05 -1.53
C ASP A 64 11.24 -14.86 -1.02
N ILE A 65 10.02 -14.69 -1.53
CA ILE A 65 9.16 -13.58 -1.11
C ILE A 65 8.49 -13.91 0.22
N ASP A 66 8.77 -13.07 1.21
CA ASP A 66 8.02 -13.05 2.48
C ASP A 66 6.73 -12.24 2.27
N ILE A 67 5.60 -12.80 2.67
CA ILE A 67 4.29 -12.16 2.46
C ILE A 67 4.17 -10.82 3.17
N THR A 68 4.76 -10.71 4.36
CA THR A 68 4.77 -9.46 5.10
C THR A 68 5.56 -8.38 4.36
N HIS A 69 6.71 -8.76 3.82
CA HIS A 69 7.53 -7.83 3.02
C HIS A 69 6.82 -7.39 1.76
N ALA A 70 6.13 -8.30 1.07
CA ALA A 70 5.34 -7.95 -0.11
C ALA A 70 4.23 -6.96 0.23
N TYR A 71 3.53 -7.22 1.34
CA TYR A 71 2.48 -6.31 1.81
C TYR A 71 3.05 -4.93 2.16
N LEU A 72 4.15 -4.89 2.91
CA LEU A 72 4.79 -3.63 3.30
C LEU A 72 5.24 -2.83 2.10
N MET A 73 5.79 -3.49 1.08
CA MET A 73 6.21 -2.83 -0.15
C MET A 73 5.02 -2.14 -0.83
N ILE A 74 3.95 -2.87 -1.08
CA ILE A 74 2.79 -2.34 -1.79
C ILE A 74 2.09 -1.27 -0.96
N ALA A 75 1.86 -1.55 0.32
CA ALA A 75 1.19 -0.62 1.21
C ALA A 75 1.98 0.68 1.37
N SER A 76 3.31 0.60 1.49
CA SER A 76 4.14 1.79 1.63
C SER A 76 4.10 2.67 0.40
N LEU A 77 4.12 2.08 -0.79
CA LEU A 77 4.04 2.82 -2.04
C LEU A 77 2.71 3.55 -2.21
N CYS A 78 1.63 2.96 -1.72
CA CYS A 78 0.30 3.58 -1.76
C CYS A 78 0.09 4.57 -0.62
N TYR A 79 0.48 4.19 0.59
CA TYR A 79 0.20 4.96 1.80
C TYR A 79 1.04 6.23 1.88
N PHE A 80 2.33 6.15 1.61
CA PHE A 80 3.24 7.29 1.75
C PHE A 80 2.79 8.48 0.91
N TYR A 81 2.43 8.23 -0.33
CA TYR A 81 1.93 9.26 -1.24
C TYR A 81 0.65 9.91 -0.68
N ASN A 82 -0.32 9.09 -0.31
CA ASN A 82 -1.62 9.59 0.17
C ASN A 82 -1.52 10.27 1.53
N SER A 83 -0.69 9.73 2.41
CA SER A 83 -0.51 10.27 3.77
C SER A 83 0.21 11.61 3.76
N ASN A 84 1.16 11.79 2.85
CA ASN A 84 2.04 12.95 2.85
C ASN A 84 1.82 13.88 1.65
N ARG A 85 0.72 13.72 0.90
CA ARG A 85 0.49 14.45 -0.35
C ARG A 85 0.56 15.98 -0.19
N HIS A 86 0.05 16.49 0.90
CA HIS A 86 0.05 17.95 1.13
C HIS A 86 1.46 18.49 1.40
N THR A 87 2.18 17.83 2.28
CA THR A 87 3.55 18.20 2.64
C THR A 87 4.48 18.04 1.44
N LEU A 88 4.37 16.90 0.74
CA LEU A 88 5.22 16.61 -0.42
C LEU A 88 4.91 17.54 -1.60
N SER A 89 3.66 17.93 -1.81
CA SER A 89 3.31 18.87 -2.86
C SER A 89 4.04 20.21 -2.67
N SER A 90 4.08 20.68 -1.44
CA SER A 90 4.80 21.90 -1.10
C SER A 90 6.32 21.72 -1.26
N PHE A 91 6.85 20.62 -0.74
CA PHE A 91 8.27 20.33 -0.75
C PHE A 91 8.84 20.13 -2.15
N LEU A 92 8.11 19.41 -3.00
CA LEU A 92 8.56 19.06 -4.35
C LEU A 92 8.10 20.05 -5.42
N ALA A 93 7.30 21.04 -5.04
CA ALA A 93 6.72 22.04 -5.95
C ALA A 93 5.89 21.41 -7.09
N VAL A 94 5.16 20.33 -6.78
CA VAL A 94 4.24 19.66 -7.68
C VAL A 94 2.93 19.39 -6.95
N ASP A 95 1.82 19.32 -7.70
CA ASP A 95 0.51 19.05 -7.11
C ASP A 95 0.24 17.55 -7.12
N LEU A 96 0.49 16.89 -5.99
CA LEU A 96 0.26 15.45 -5.84
C LEU A 96 -1.23 15.11 -5.68
N ALA A 97 -2.09 16.10 -5.44
CA ALA A 97 -3.53 15.88 -5.41
C ALA A 97 -4.13 15.87 -6.83
N ASP A 98 -3.37 16.30 -7.83
CA ASP A 98 -3.79 16.30 -9.22
C ASP A 98 -4.12 14.90 -9.71
N LYS A 99 -5.21 14.79 -10.47
CA LYS A 99 -5.72 13.53 -10.96
C LYS A 99 -4.70 12.78 -11.85
N GLN A 100 -4.02 13.52 -12.72
CA GLN A 100 -3.01 12.94 -13.60
C GLN A 100 -1.78 12.50 -12.83
N ALA A 101 -1.35 13.27 -11.83
CA ALA A 101 -0.21 12.92 -10.99
C ALA A 101 -0.47 11.60 -10.25
N LYS A 102 -1.69 11.42 -9.72
CA LYS A 102 -2.09 10.18 -9.07
C LYS A 102 -2.10 9.00 -10.03
N ALA A 103 -2.62 9.20 -11.24
CA ALA A 103 -2.66 8.15 -12.26
C ALA A 103 -1.25 7.73 -12.68
N ASP A 104 -0.36 8.70 -12.88
CA ASP A 104 1.03 8.45 -13.25
C ASP A 104 1.76 7.69 -12.14
N TRP A 105 1.53 8.05 -10.89
CA TRP A 105 2.13 7.35 -9.75
C TRP A 105 1.65 5.91 -9.66
N LEU A 106 0.36 5.68 -9.88
CA LEU A 106 -0.20 4.33 -9.84
C LEU A 106 0.44 3.42 -10.91
N VAL A 107 0.63 3.94 -12.11
CA VAL A 107 1.31 3.21 -13.18
C VAL A 107 2.75 2.88 -12.77
N PHE A 108 3.46 3.87 -12.24
CA PHE A 108 4.86 3.70 -11.82
C PHE A 108 5.00 2.65 -10.72
N ILE A 109 4.19 2.73 -9.66
CA ILE A 109 4.30 1.78 -8.54
C ILE A 109 3.83 0.38 -8.91
N SER A 110 2.88 0.27 -9.83
CA SER A 110 2.43 -1.05 -10.30
C SER A 110 3.56 -1.78 -11.04
N ASP A 111 4.29 -1.06 -11.89
CA ASP A 111 5.46 -1.61 -12.56
C ASP A 111 6.57 -1.96 -11.58
N LEU A 112 6.83 -1.06 -10.63
CA LEU A 112 7.88 -1.26 -9.63
C LEU A 112 7.59 -2.49 -8.75
N ALA A 113 6.35 -2.63 -8.28
CA ALA A 113 5.94 -3.76 -7.46
C ALA A 113 6.09 -5.07 -8.23
N LEU A 114 5.67 -5.09 -9.49
CA LEU A 114 5.80 -6.28 -10.33
C LEU A 114 7.26 -6.66 -10.52
N ARG A 115 8.14 -5.70 -10.78
CA ARG A 115 9.58 -5.94 -10.92
C ARG A 115 10.20 -6.46 -9.64
N GLY A 116 9.74 -5.97 -8.47
CA GLY A 116 10.21 -6.43 -7.18
C GLY A 116 9.82 -7.88 -6.87
N LEU A 117 8.66 -8.33 -7.37
CA LEU A 117 8.16 -9.68 -7.15
C LEU A 117 8.65 -10.67 -8.21
N ARG A 118 9.02 -10.18 -9.39
CA ARG A 118 9.40 -11.02 -10.53
C ARG A 118 10.70 -11.77 -10.27
N ARG A 119 10.73 -12.98 -10.76
CA ARG A 119 11.90 -13.84 -10.75
C ARG A 119 13.07 -13.30 -11.59
#